data_c60c1e8229a0b367f07ae2602d15bbea
#
_entry.id   c60c1e8229a0b367f07ae2602d15bbea
#
_cell.length_a   1.000
_cell.length_b   1.000
_cell.length_c   1.000
_cell.angle_alpha   90.00
_cell.angle_beta   90.00
_cell.angle_gamma   90.00
#
_symmetry.space_group_name_H-M   'P 1'
#
loop_
_entity.id
_entity.type
_entity.pdbx_description
1 polymer ?
#
loop_
_entity_poly.entity_id
_entity_poly.type
_entity_poly.pdbx_seq_one_letter_code
_entity_poly.pdbx_strand_id
1 'polypeptide(L)'
;MTYGAARGMKNFIMITLGTGVGSGIVINGEVVYGHDGFAGELGHVAAVRNNGRTCNCGKTGCLETYASATGVARTAREWLELTDEPSVLRSLDNIASKDVYEAAKDGDKLALKIFEFTGKILGRSFADFIAFSSPEAIVLFGGLARAKEFLTEPIENAMNDNVLPLWRGKVKVVYSQLKESDAAILGASALAWEL
;
A
#
# COMPACT_ATOMS: atom_id res chain seq x y z
N MET A 1 13.87 -4.93 10.54
CA MET A 1 15.22 -5.18 11.08
C MET A 1 15.16 -6.18 12.24
N THR A 2 14.72 -5.80 13.41
CA THR A 2 14.73 -6.67 14.60
C THR A 2 13.57 -7.67 14.63
N TYR A 3 12.38 -7.27 14.21
CA TYR A 3 11.15 -8.06 14.27
C TYR A 3 10.43 -8.12 12.92
N GLY A 4 9.56 -9.14 12.77
CA GLY A 4 8.64 -9.26 11.65
C GLY A 4 9.27 -9.68 10.32
N ALA A 5 8.57 -9.43 9.22
CA ALA A 5 8.90 -9.93 7.88
C ALA A 5 10.20 -9.37 7.29
N ALA A 6 10.67 -8.21 7.77
CA ALA A 6 11.94 -7.60 7.35
C ALA A 6 13.14 -8.01 8.22
N ARG A 7 12.99 -9.01 9.08
CA ARG A 7 14.09 -9.45 9.97
C ARG A 7 15.30 -9.88 9.15
N GLY A 8 16.45 -9.27 9.45
CA GLY A 8 17.72 -9.52 8.76
C GLY A 8 17.92 -8.76 7.45
N MET A 9 16.90 -8.08 6.92
CA MET A 9 17.04 -7.22 5.75
C MET A 9 17.70 -5.90 6.12
N LYS A 10 18.55 -5.40 5.23
CA LYS A 10 19.23 -4.11 5.38
C LYS A 10 18.67 -3.02 4.45
N ASN A 11 18.00 -3.42 3.38
CA ASN A 11 17.46 -2.50 2.38
C ASN A 11 16.00 -2.89 2.09
N PHE A 12 15.05 -2.16 2.63
CA PHE A 12 13.63 -2.41 2.38
C PHE A 12 12.80 -1.14 2.54
N ILE A 13 11.61 -1.17 1.98
CA ILE A 13 10.61 -0.13 2.18
C ILE A 13 9.45 -0.75 2.97
N MET A 14 9.07 -0.12 4.07
CA MET A 14 7.84 -0.43 4.79
C MET A 14 6.73 0.47 4.28
N ILE A 15 5.58 -0.11 3.93
CA ILE A 15 4.37 0.61 3.54
C ILE A 15 3.24 0.21 4.48
N THR A 16 2.65 1.18 5.15
CA THR A 16 1.47 0.96 6.00
C THR A 16 0.20 1.34 5.25
N LEU A 17 -0.70 0.38 5.10
CA LEU A 17 -1.98 0.51 4.41
C LEU A 17 -3.12 0.54 5.44
N GLY A 18 -3.34 1.69 6.03
CA GLY A 18 -4.38 1.97 7.02
C GLY A 18 -5.42 2.96 6.49
N THR A 19 -5.91 3.86 7.35
CA THR A 19 -6.78 4.99 6.96
C THR A 19 -6.13 5.86 5.90
N GLY A 20 -4.79 6.05 6.01
CA GLY A 20 -3.90 6.64 5.01
C GLY A 20 -2.85 5.64 4.53
N VAL A 21 -1.83 6.15 3.83
CA VAL A 21 -0.64 5.40 3.41
C VAL A 21 0.59 6.03 4.03
N GLY A 22 1.16 5.35 5.03
CA GLY A 22 2.44 5.73 5.62
C GLY A 22 3.57 4.87 5.08
N SER A 23 4.81 5.32 5.27
CA SER A 23 5.97 4.57 4.82
C SER A 23 7.24 4.91 5.58
N GLY A 24 8.23 4.01 5.47
CA GLY A 24 9.58 4.21 5.95
C GLY A 24 10.58 3.50 5.04
N ILE A 25 11.70 4.12 4.81
CA ILE A 25 12.76 3.62 3.93
C ILE A 25 13.95 3.22 4.80
N VAL A 26 14.47 2.01 4.62
CA VAL A 26 15.67 1.51 5.28
C VAL A 26 16.73 1.22 4.23
N ILE A 27 17.92 1.79 4.38
CA ILE A 27 19.08 1.59 3.50
C ILE A 27 20.29 1.25 4.37
N ASN A 28 20.97 0.15 4.05
CA ASN A 28 22.12 -0.36 4.81
C ASN A 28 21.84 -0.61 6.31
N GLY A 29 20.59 -0.89 6.65
CA GLY A 29 20.14 -1.12 8.01
C GLY A 29 19.78 0.16 8.79
N GLU A 30 19.82 1.33 8.14
CA GLU A 30 19.51 2.62 8.75
C GLU A 30 18.23 3.20 8.15
N VAL A 31 17.41 3.83 9.01
CA VAL A 31 16.22 4.55 8.58
C VAL A 31 16.62 5.85 7.88
N VAL A 32 16.07 6.09 6.72
CA VAL A 32 16.29 7.34 5.98
C VAL A 32 15.40 8.43 6.56
N TYR A 33 15.99 9.41 7.23
CA TYR A 33 15.27 10.57 7.80
C TYR A 33 15.16 11.74 6.83
N GLY A 34 16.15 11.92 5.94
CA GLY A 34 16.28 13.12 5.13
C GLY A 34 16.83 14.30 5.94
N HIS A 35 16.88 15.49 5.30
CA HIS A 35 17.48 16.69 5.93
C HIS A 35 16.63 17.20 7.12
N ASP A 36 15.33 17.14 7.01
CA ASP A 36 14.36 17.73 7.95
C ASP A 36 13.40 16.69 8.58
N GLY A 37 13.71 15.40 8.41
CA GLY A 37 12.97 14.29 9.04
C GLY A 37 11.72 13.84 8.26
N PHE A 38 11.47 14.35 7.06
CA PHE A 38 10.28 14.02 6.26
C PHE A 38 10.54 13.02 5.12
N ALA A 39 11.69 12.36 5.08
CA ALA A 39 11.92 11.33 4.08
C ALA A 39 10.95 10.16 4.28
N GLY A 40 10.49 9.59 3.18
CA GLY A 40 9.60 8.42 3.22
C GLY A 40 8.11 8.76 3.16
N GLU A 41 7.70 9.99 2.87
CA GLU A 41 6.30 10.36 2.64
C GLU A 41 5.76 9.82 1.30
N LEU A 42 5.91 8.49 1.08
CA LEU A 42 5.60 7.83 -0.19
C LEU A 42 4.09 7.75 -0.47
N GLY A 43 3.24 7.85 0.55
CA GLY A 43 1.79 7.98 0.39
C GLY A 43 1.38 9.23 -0.38
N HIS A 44 2.24 10.26 -0.40
CA HIS A 44 1.98 11.52 -1.07
C HIS A 44 2.71 11.69 -2.42
N VAL A 45 3.30 10.63 -2.98
CA VAL A 45 3.76 10.65 -4.38
C VAL A 45 2.57 10.70 -5.33
N ALA A 46 2.73 11.34 -6.48
CA ALA A 46 1.68 11.46 -7.49
C ALA A 46 1.55 10.15 -8.28
N ALA A 47 0.70 9.23 -7.79
CA ALA A 47 0.37 7.98 -8.46
C ALA A 47 -0.52 8.21 -9.71
N VAL A 48 -1.37 9.25 -9.67
CA VAL A 48 -2.21 9.67 -10.81
C VAL A 48 -1.92 11.15 -11.08
N ARG A 49 -1.17 11.41 -12.16
CA ARG A 49 -0.66 12.76 -12.47
C ARG A 49 -1.70 13.70 -13.07
N ASN A 50 -2.64 13.17 -13.86
CA ASN A 50 -3.66 13.97 -14.53
C ASN A 50 -5.05 13.62 -13.98
N ASN A 51 -5.85 14.63 -13.67
CA ASN A 51 -7.21 14.46 -13.14
C ASN A 51 -7.27 13.56 -11.90
N GLY A 52 -6.21 13.59 -11.07
CA GLY A 52 -6.12 12.80 -9.85
C GLY A 52 -7.04 13.32 -8.75
N ARG A 53 -7.36 12.43 -7.80
CA ARG A 53 -8.18 12.74 -6.62
C ARG A 53 -7.49 13.78 -5.75
N THR A 54 -8.25 14.72 -5.21
CA THR A 54 -7.76 15.67 -4.18
C THR A 54 -7.36 14.90 -2.92
N CYS A 55 -6.20 15.22 -2.38
CA CYS A 55 -5.64 14.68 -1.15
C CYS A 55 -5.74 15.73 -0.02
N ASN A 56 -5.88 15.28 1.22
CA ASN A 56 -5.91 16.16 2.39
C ASN A 56 -4.60 16.93 2.62
N CYS A 57 -3.48 16.49 2.01
CA CYS A 57 -2.22 17.23 2.03
C CYS A 57 -2.21 18.48 1.11
N GLY A 58 -3.31 18.78 0.42
CA GLY A 58 -3.44 19.89 -0.53
C GLY A 58 -3.02 19.56 -1.97
N LYS A 59 -2.42 18.39 -2.24
CA LYS A 59 -2.04 17.93 -3.59
C LYS A 59 -3.19 17.16 -4.25
N THR A 60 -3.00 16.82 -5.52
CA THR A 60 -3.87 15.91 -6.26
C THR A 60 -3.09 14.67 -6.71
N GLY A 61 -3.80 13.53 -6.80
CA GLY A 61 -3.26 12.29 -7.35
C GLY A 61 -2.35 11.50 -6.43
N CYS A 62 -2.29 11.82 -5.12
CA CYS A 62 -1.49 11.10 -4.14
C CYS A 62 -1.86 9.61 -4.07
N LEU A 63 -0.87 8.73 -3.93
CA LEU A 63 -1.04 7.29 -3.78
C LEU A 63 -2.07 6.95 -2.69
N GLU A 64 -2.03 7.63 -1.57
CA GLU A 64 -2.94 7.47 -0.44
C GLU A 64 -4.41 7.54 -0.84
N THR A 65 -4.77 8.44 -1.75
CA THR A 65 -6.17 8.63 -2.16
C THR A 65 -6.75 7.46 -2.97
N TYR A 66 -5.92 6.49 -3.35
CA TYR A 66 -6.29 5.28 -4.09
C TYR A 66 -6.03 4.01 -3.30
N ALA A 67 -4.92 3.95 -2.57
CA ALA A 67 -4.38 2.71 -2.00
C ALA A 67 -4.49 2.62 -0.47
N SER A 68 -5.13 3.59 0.19
CA SER A 68 -5.51 3.48 1.60
C SER A 68 -6.88 2.81 1.75
N ALA A 69 -7.26 2.46 2.99
CA ALA A 69 -8.61 1.98 3.29
C ALA A 69 -9.69 3.01 2.87
N THR A 70 -9.43 4.30 3.12
CA THR A 70 -10.31 5.40 2.67
C THR A 70 -10.34 5.49 1.14
N GLY A 71 -9.20 5.26 0.49
CA GLY A 71 -9.07 5.27 -0.97
C GLY A 71 -9.85 4.14 -1.64
N VAL A 72 -9.79 2.93 -1.09
CA VAL A 72 -10.58 1.76 -1.55
C VAL A 72 -12.08 2.03 -1.40
N ALA A 73 -12.51 2.50 -0.23
CA ALA A 73 -13.91 2.85 0.02
C ALA A 73 -14.40 3.97 -0.92
N ARG A 74 -13.54 4.96 -1.22
CA ARG A 74 -13.83 6.01 -2.20
C ARG A 74 -13.96 5.45 -3.60
N THR A 75 -13.07 4.55 -4.01
CA THR A 75 -13.16 3.88 -5.32
C THR A 75 -14.48 3.13 -5.46
N ALA A 76 -14.91 2.42 -4.41
CA ALA A 76 -16.18 1.70 -4.43
C ALA A 76 -17.36 2.66 -4.67
N ARG A 77 -17.44 3.76 -3.92
CA ARG A 77 -18.51 4.75 -4.10
C ARG A 77 -18.51 5.37 -5.51
N GLU A 78 -17.35 5.85 -5.97
CA GLU A 78 -17.22 6.44 -7.31
C GLU A 78 -17.62 5.46 -8.42
N TRP A 79 -17.24 4.19 -8.32
CA TRP A 79 -17.56 3.21 -9.35
C TRP A 79 -19.02 2.74 -9.31
N LEU A 80 -19.63 2.70 -8.13
CA LEU A 80 -21.07 2.43 -8.03
C LEU A 80 -21.92 3.53 -8.67
N GLU A 81 -21.45 4.79 -8.66
CA GLU A 81 -22.10 5.91 -9.35
C GLU A 81 -21.88 5.88 -10.86
N LEU A 82 -20.71 5.39 -11.31
CA LEU A 82 -20.32 5.40 -12.73
C LEU A 82 -20.81 4.18 -13.52
N THR A 83 -21.23 3.10 -12.87
CA THR A 83 -21.62 1.85 -13.53
C THR A 83 -22.90 1.28 -12.93
N ASP A 84 -23.69 0.57 -13.74
CA ASP A 84 -24.85 -0.20 -13.28
C ASP A 84 -24.50 -1.67 -12.97
N GLU A 85 -23.17 -1.99 -12.84
CA GLU A 85 -22.74 -3.35 -12.55
C GLU A 85 -23.35 -3.83 -11.22
N PRO A 86 -23.96 -5.02 -11.19
CA PRO A 86 -24.52 -5.58 -9.97
C PRO A 86 -23.43 -5.76 -8.90
N SER A 87 -23.72 -5.30 -7.68
CA SER A 87 -22.83 -5.44 -6.54
C SER A 87 -23.64 -5.39 -5.25
N VAL A 88 -23.26 -6.20 -4.27
CA VAL A 88 -23.83 -6.17 -2.91
C VAL A 88 -23.56 -4.85 -2.21
N LEU A 89 -22.50 -4.14 -2.62
CA LEU A 89 -22.12 -2.84 -2.06
C LEU A 89 -23.20 -1.75 -2.30
N ARG A 90 -24.09 -1.92 -3.31
CA ARG A 90 -25.17 -0.97 -3.58
C ARG A 90 -26.21 -0.86 -2.47
N SER A 91 -26.33 -1.90 -1.64
CA SER A 91 -27.28 -1.93 -0.52
C SER A 91 -26.76 -1.23 0.75
N LEU A 92 -25.52 -0.73 0.74
CA LEU A 92 -24.87 -0.12 1.90
C LEU A 92 -24.94 1.40 1.85
N ASP A 93 -25.44 2.04 2.90
CA ASP A 93 -25.44 3.50 3.03
C ASP A 93 -24.02 4.07 3.19
N ASN A 94 -23.16 3.38 3.92
CA ASN A 94 -21.78 3.76 4.16
C ASN A 94 -20.84 2.59 3.84
N ILE A 95 -19.98 2.76 2.85
CA ILE A 95 -19.03 1.74 2.42
C ILE A 95 -17.67 2.01 3.04
N ALA A 96 -17.15 1.03 3.79
CA ALA A 96 -15.79 0.97 4.26
C ALA A 96 -14.97 -0.04 3.42
N SER A 97 -13.63 0.02 3.52
CA SER A 97 -12.77 -0.95 2.83
C SER A 97 -13.00 -2.41 3.27
N LYS A 98 -13.47 -2.60 4.51
CA LYS A 98 -13.85 -3.92 5.02
C LYS A 98 -15.04 -4.50 4.26
N ASP A 99 -16.02 -3.67 3.93
CA ASP A 99 -17.20 -4.14 3.17
C ASP A 99 -16.81 -4.55 1.75
N VAL A 100 -15.89 -3.79 1.13
CA VAL A 100 -15.31 -4.16 -0.18
C VAL A 100 -14.55 -5.48 -0.09
N TYR A 101 -13.82 -5.71 1.00
CA TYR A 101 -13.10 -6.97 1.23
C TYR A 101 -14.05 -8.16 1.39
N GLU A 102 -15.07 -8.04 2.23
CA GLU A 102 -16.05 -9.11 2.41
C GLU A 102 -16.82 -9.40 1.10
N ALA A 103 -17.23 -8.36 0.39
CA ALA A 103 -17.86 -8.53 -0.92
C ALA A 103 -16.94 -9.25 -1.94
N ALA A 104 -15.64 -8.92 -1.96
CA ALA A 104 -14.67 -9.59 -2.81
C ALA A 104 -14.51 -11.08 -2.46
N LYS A 105 -14.51 -11.43 -1.16
CA LYS A 105 -14.49 -12.82 -0.70
C LYS A 105 -15.72 -13.62 -1.15
N ASP A 106 -16.87 -12.97 -1.20
CA ASP A 106 -18.12 -13.56 -1.68
C ASP A 106 -18.24 -13.57 -3.22
N GLY A 107 -17.19 -13.12 -3.93
CA GLY A 107 -17.12 -13.17 -5.38
C GLY A 107 -17.78 -11.99 -6.09
N ASP A 108 -18.05 -10.88 -5.40
CA ASP A 108 -18.57 -9.66 -6.02
C ASP A 108 -17.57 -9.11 -7.04
N LYS A 109 -18.02 -9.03 -8.31
CA LYS A 109 -17.14 -8.67 -9.42
C LYS A 109 -16.63 -7.23 -9.33
N LEU A 110 -17.45 -6.30 -8.84
CA LEU A 110 -17.05 -4.92 -8.68
C LEU A 110 -15.99 -4.80 -7.59
N ALA A 111 -16.17 -5.46 -6.46
CA ALA A 111 -15.22 -5.48 -5.36
C ALA A 111 -13.86 -6.10 -5.78
N LEU A 112 -13.87 -7.18 -6.55
CA LEU A 112 -12.65 -7.78 -7.12
C LEU A 112 -11.91 -6.80 -8.05
N LYS A 113 -12.63 -6.11 -8.94
CA LYS A 113 -12.06 -5.09 -9.82
C LYS A 113 -11.46 -3.90 -9.04
N ILE A 114 -12.06 -3.53 -7.92
CA ILE A 114 -11.54 -2.46 -7.05
C ILE A 114 -10.19 -2.87 -6.46
N PHE A 115 -10.06 -4.11 -5.98
CA PHE A 115 -8.77 -4.61 -5.49
C PHE A 115 -7.72 -4.74 -6.60
N GLU A 116 -8.12 -5.20 -7.78
CA GLU A 116 -7.25 -5.24 -8.95
C GLU A 116 -6.73 -3.84 -9.31
N PHE A 117 -7.61 -2.83 -9.35
CA PHE A 117 -7.23 -1.44 -9.59
C PHE A 117 -6.28 -0.92 -8.50
N THR A 118 -6.61 -1.15 -7.24
CA THR A 118 -5.78 -0.74 -6.10
C THR A 118 -4.39 -1.37 -6.17
N GLY A 119 -4.33 -2.67 -6.46
CA GLY A 119 -3.07 -3.39 -6.64
C GLY A 119 -2.23 -2.86 -7.80
N LYS A 120 -2.86 -2.54 -8.94
CA LYS A 120 -2.17 -1.94 -10.09
C LYS A 120 -1.58 -0.57 -9.76
N ILE A 121 -2.29 0.27 -9.03
CA ILE A 121 -1.79 1.59 -8.58
C ILE A 121 -0.60 1.41 -7.64
N LEU A 122 -0.71 0.50 -6.66
CA LEU A 122 0.40 0.17 -5.75
C LEU A 122 1.61 -0.34 -6.53
N GLY A 123 1.44 -1.33 -7.41
CA GLY A 123 2.53 -1.94 -8.15
C GLY A 123 3.30 -0.95 -9.03
N ARG A 124 2.61 -0.03 -9.71
CA ARG A 124 3.25 1.05 -10.48
C ARG A 124 4.06 1.98 -9.58
N SER A 125 3.50 2.40 -8.44
CA SER A 125 4.22 3.24 -7.48
C SER A 125 5.42 2.50 -6.88
N PHE A 126 5.29 1.20 -6.62
CA PHE A 126 6.41 0.38 -6.13
C PHE A 126 7.54 0.27 -7.15
N ALA A 127 7.23 0.22 -8.45
CA ALA A 127 8.25 0.26 -9.49
C ALA A 127 9.08 1.56 -9.44
N ASP A 128 8.44 2.71 -9.20
CA ASP A 128 9.13 3.98 -9.01
C ASP A 128 10.02 3.95 -7.75
N PHE A 129 9.52 3.37 -6.64
CA PHE A 129 10.29 3.26 -5.39
C PHE A 129 11.50 2.33 -5.53
N ILE A 130 11.35 1.24 -6.30
CA ILE A 130 12.43 0.31 -6.62
C ILE A 130 13.52 1.02 -7.42
N ALA A 131 13.15 1.79 -8.44
CA ALA A 131 14.09 2.56 -9.25
C ALA A 131 14.88 3.57 -8.42
N PHE A 132 14.28 4.09 -7.35
CA PHE A 132 14.89 5.09 -6.47
C PHE A 132 15.84 4.48 -5.43
N SER A 133 15.48 3.33 -4.81
CA SER A 133 16.20 2.81 -3.63
C SER A 133 16.73 1.38 -3.76
N SER A 134 16.36 0.65 -4.81
CA SER A 134 16.80 -0.74 -5.06
C SER A 134 16.67 -1.66 -3.82
N PRO A 135 15.48 -1.79 -3.23
CA PRO A 135 15.28 -2.54 -1.98
C PRO A 135 15.28 -4.06 -2.22
N GLU A 136 15.57 -4.84 -1.19
CA GLU A 136 15.39 -6.30 -1.17
C GLU A 136 13.90 -6.69 -1.21
N ALA A 137 13.08 -5.87 -0.52
CA ALA A 137 11.64 -6.10 -0.41
C ALA A 137 10.86 -4.81 -0.16
N ILE A 138 9.57 -4.85 -0.51
CA ILE A 138 8.56 -3.90 -0.03
C ILE A 138 7.67 -4.66 0.96
N VAL A 139 7.62 -4.18 2.20
CA VAL A 139 6.90 -4.80 3.32
C VAL A 139 5.58 -4.10 3.52
N LEU A 140 4.48 -4.82 3.38
CA LEU A 140 3.13 -4.29 3.57
C LEU A 140 2.61 -4.59 4.98
N PHE A 141 2.03 -3.59 5.62
CA PHE A 141 1.44 -3.66 6.95
C PHE A 141 0.11 -2.89 7.00
N GLY A 142 -0.75 -3.21 7.97
CA GLY A 142 -2.01 -2.50 8.22
C GLY A 142 -3.25 -3.27 7.77
N GLY A 143 -4.41 -2.71 8.08
CA GLY A 143 -5.70 -3.40 7.90
C GLY A 143 -5.98 -3.81 6.46
N LEU A 144 -5.67 -2.94 5.48
CA LEU A 144 -5.87 -3.24 4.06
C LEU A 144 -4.90 -4.31 3.54
N ALA A 145 -3.71 -4.45 4.14
CA ALA A 145 -2.76 -5.50 3.78
C ALA A 145 -3.27 -6.92 4.08
N ARG A 146 -4.35 -7.06 4.88
CA ARG A 146 -5.02 -8.34 5.12
C ARG A 146 -5.72 -8.90 3.89
N ALA A 147 -6.06 -8.05 2.92
CA ALA A 147 -6.64 -8.45 1.63
C ALA A 147 -5.56 -8.97 0.65
N LYS A 148 -4.50 -9.57 1.16
CA LYS A 148 -3.33 -10.05 0.39
C LYS A 148 -3.71 -10.96 -0.77
N GLU A 149 -4.73 -11.80 -0.61
CA GLU A 149 -5.23 -12.72 -1.64
C GLU A 149 -5.75 -12.02 -2.88
N PHE A 150 -6.22 -10.76 -2.75
CA PHE A 150 -6.71 -9.93 -3.86
C PHE A 150 -5.68 -8.89 -4.33
N LEU A 151 -4.69 -8.57 -3.49
CA LEU A 151 -3.71 -7.51 -3.77
C LEU A 151 -2.41 -8.03 -4.34
N THR A 152 -1.95 -9.23 -3.92
CA THR A 152 -0.59 -9.69 -4.24
C THR A 152 -0.35 -9.78 -5.74
N GLU A 153 -1.18 -10.52 -6.46
CA GLU A 153 -1.01 -10.74 -7.89
C GLU A 153 -1.05 -9.42 -8.70
N PRO A 154 -2.06 -8.54 -8.55
CA PRO A 154 -2.08 -7.29 -9.30
C PRO A 154 -0.95 -6.32 -8.91
N ILE A 155 -0.47 -6.34 -7.66
CA ILE A 155 0.72 -5.57 -7.26
C ILE A 155 1.96 -6.10 -7.98
N GLU A 156 2.25 -7.39 -7.89
CA GLU A 156 3.45 -7.99 -8.45
C GLU A 156 3.48 -7.88 -9.97
N ASN A 157 2.35 -8.12 -10.64
CA ASN A 157 2.24 -7.97 -12.08
C ASN A 157 2.52 -6.52 -12.50
N ALA A 158 1.81 -5.55 -11.93
CA ALA A 158 2.01 -4.14 -12.27
C ALA A 158 3.42 -3.64 -11.90
N MET A 159 4.00 -4.10 -10.81
CA MET A 159 5.36 -3.78 -10.41
C MET A 159 6.36 -4.33 -11.44
N ASN A 160 6.29 -5.61 -11.77
CA ASN A 160 7.22 -6.24 -12.71
C ASN A 160 7.09 -5.71 -14.15
N ASP A 161 5.90 -5.28 -14.56
CA ASP A 161 5.69 -4.65 -15.87
C ASP A 161 6.30 -3.25 -15.98
N ASN A 162 6.52 -2.57 -14.85
CA ASN A 162 6.97 -1.17 -14.83
C ASN A 162 8.41 -0.98 -14.33
N VAL A 163 9.07 -2.01 -13.77
CA VAL A 163 10.49 -1.93 -13.40
C VAL A 163 11.40 -2.17 -14.61
N LEU A 164 12.63 -1.69 -14.52
CA LEU A 164 13.67 -2.08 -15.50
C LEU A 164 13.87 -3.61 -15.50
N PRO A 165 14.22 -4.20 -16.64
CA PRO A 165 14.38 -5.65 -16.76
C PRO A 165 15.29 -6.29 -15.70
N LEU A 166 16.30 -5.53 -15.24
CA LEU A 166 17.24 -5.99 -14.22
C LEU A 166 16.62 -6.26 -12.84
N TRP A 167 15.46 -5.65 -12.53
CA TRP A 167 14.76 -5.83 -11.25
C TRP A 167 13.59 -6.82 -11.32
N ARG A 168 13.17 -7.25 -12.51
CA ARG A 168 12.04 -8.18 -12.65
C ARG A 168 12.23 -9.43 -11.79
N GLY A 169 11.26 -9.72 -10.94
CA GLY A 169 11.26 -10.89 -10.06
C GLY A 169 12.27 -10.85 -8.91
N LYS A 170 13.04 -9.77 -8.75
CA LYS A 170 14.06 -9.68 -7.68
C LYS A 170 13.54 -9.06 -6.40
N VAL A 171 12.74 -8.01 -6.50
CA VAL A 171 12.18 -7.33 -5.33
C VAL A 171 10.91 -8.05 -4.88
N LYS A 172 10.84 -8.43 -3.61
CA LYS A 172 9.72 -9.19 -3.05
C LYS A 172 8.68 -8.25 -2.47
N VAL A 173 7.43 -8.57 -2.65
CA VAL A 173 6.33 -7.99 -1.87
C VAL A 173 6.02 -8.94 -0.72
N VAL A 174 6.23 -8.50 0.51
CA VAL A 174 6.04 -9.32 1.70
C VAL A 174 5.04 -8.67 2.65
N TYR A 175 4.28 -9.49 3.35
CA TYR A 175 3.28 -9.02 4.31
C TYR A 175 3.79 -9.17 5.73
N SER A 176 3.60 -8.14 6.54
CA SER A 176 4.00 -8.16 7.94
C SER A 176 3.28 -9.29 8.69
N GLN A 177 4.01 -9.97 9.54
CA GLN A 177 3.49 -11.01 10.45
C GLN A 177 3.15 -10.45 11.83
N LEU A 178 3.47 -9.18 12.10
CA LEU A 178 3.18 -8.54 13.37
C LEU A 178 1.70 -8.19 13.48
N LYS A 179 1.12 -8.42 14.66
CA LYS A 179 -0.21 -7.92 14.97
C LYS A 179 -0.19 -6.39 15.06
N GLU A 180 -1.27 -5.74 14.62
CA GLU A 180 -1.36 -4.27 14.65
C GLU A 180 -1.21 -3.71 16.07
N SER A 181 -1.78 -4.40 17.09
CA SER A 181 -1.64 -4.04 18.50
C SER A 181 -0.19 -4.02 18.99
N ASP A 182 0.65 -4.90 18.44
CA ASP A 182 1.99 -5.14 18.97
C ASP A 182 3.07 -4.37 18.17
N ALA A 183 2.77 -4.04 16.92
CA ALA A 183 3.74 -3.45 16.00
C ALA A 183 4.30 -2.11 16.48
N ALA A 184 3.45 -1.24 17.03
CA ALA A 184 3.87 0.06 17.56
C ALA A 184 4.74 -0.10 18.81
N ILE A 185 4.37 -1.01 19.71
CA ILE A 185 5.11 -1.30 20.96
C ILE A 185 6.48 -1.91 20.63
N LEU A 186 6.51 -2.90 19.74
CA LEU A 186 7.76 -3.55 19.32
C LEU A 186 8.68 -2.58 18.56
N GLY A 187 8.10 -1.70 17.73
CA GLY A 187 8.84 -0.66 17.04
C GLY A 187 9.48 0.35 18.00
N ALA A 188 8.71 0.87 18.95
CA ALA A 188 9.22 1.78 19.99
C ALA A 188 10.28 1.09 20.88
N SER A 189 10.06 -0.18 21.24
CA SER A 189 11.05 -0.97 21.99
C SER A 189 12.36 -1.13 21.20
N ALA A 190 12.29 -1.42 19.91
CA ALA A 190 13.48 -1.57 19.06
C ALA A 190 14.33 -0.29 19.04
N LEU A 191 13.69 0.89 18.92
CA LEU A 191 14.39 2.18 18.95
C LEU A 191 15.08 2.45 20.29
N ALA A 192 14.50 2.01 21.40
CA ALA A 192 15.09 2.18 22.73
C ALA A 192 16.36 1.33 22.97
N TRP A 193 16.54 0.25 22.20
CA TRP A 193 17.75 -0.59 22.28
C TRP A 193 18.90 -0.10 21.39
N GLU A 194 18.64 0.83 20.50
CA GLU A 194 19.63 1.45 19.61
C GLU A 194 20.28 2.71 20.24
N LEU A 195 19.80 3.15 21.42
CA LEU A 195 20.33 4.23 22.25
C LEU A 195 21.29 3.68 23.30
#